data_6e311816888bc5aa5ace9acd1ce3e1ce
#
_entry.id   6e311816888bc5aa5ace9acd1ce3e1ce
#
_cell.length_a   1.000
_cell.length_b   1.000
_cell.length_c   1.000
_cell.angle_alpha   90.00
_cell.angle_beta   90.00
_cell.angle_gamma   90.00
#
_symmetry.space_group_name_H-M   'P 1'
#
loop_
_entity.id
_entity.type
_entity.pdbx_description
1 polymer ?
#
loop_
_entity_poly.entity_id
_entity_poly.type
_entity_poly.pdbx_seq_one_letter_code
_entity_poly.pdbx_strand_id
1 'polypeptide(L)'
;EKNQSVGIIGAGPAGLAAAEQLRKNGYKITVYDRYDRAGGLLIYGIPNFKLEKFVVKRRTDLLKESGIEFIQNFEVGKDSTLEQLKKKHDALLIATGVYKAREIDLPGSDLNNIFPAMDFLTASNKKGLGDQVELFDNGILNAEGKDVVVIGGGDTAMDCVRTSIRQNAKSVKCLYRRDKENMPGSAREVANAEEEGVEFIWLSSPKEFNGTNKIQNITVNQIQLGKPDDSGRRRPEVKNDSEFEIKADIVIKALGFDPEDLPTIFDTQELEVSKWGTIKTDFDTMETNLEGIFAAGDIVRGASLVVWAIKDGRDAANSIKKYLEKKQINQTKVA
;
A
#
# COMPACT_ATOMS: atom_id res chain seq x y z
N GLU A 1 -11.02 20.69 -25.62
CA GLU A 1 -10.19 20.82 -24.41
C GLU A 1 -10.67 21.99 -23.54
N LYS A 2 -10.69 21.77 -22.25
CA LYS A 2 -10.99 22.82 -21.25
C LYS A 2 -9.69 23.52 -20.84
N ASN A 3 -9.78 24.77 -20.42
CA ASN A 3 -8.61 25.50 -19.92
C ASN A 3 -8.23 25.10 -18.48
N GLN A 4 -9.18 24.56 -17.74
CA GLN A 4 -9.01 24.17 -16.34
C GLN A 4 -8.09 22.97 -16.19
N SER A 5 -7.27 22.99 -15.15
CA SER A 5 -6.31 21.94 -14.83
C SER A 5 -6.58 21.30 -13.48
N VAL A 6 -6.28 20.00 -13.36
CA VAL A 6 -6.35 19.25 -12.12
C VAL A 6 -5.01 18.59 -11.86
N GLY A 7 -4.47 18.80 -10.66
CA GLY A 7 -3.31 18.09 -10.14
C GLY A 7 -3.74 16.88 -9.34
N ILE A 8 -3.11 15.73 -9.56
CA ILE A 8 -3.37 14.47 -8.85
C ILE A 8 -2.09 14.03 -8.16
N ILE A 9 -2.13 13.83 -6.86
CA ILE A 9 -1.00 13.40 -6.04
C ILE A 9 -1.15 11.89 -5.77
N GLY A 10 -0.33 11.10 -6.43
CA GLY A 10 -0.34 9.64 -6.41
C GLY A 10 -0.85 9.02 -7.70
N ALA A 11 0.02 8.23 -8.34
CA ALA A 11 -0.27 7.48 -9.58
C ALA A 11 -0.71 6.03 -9.31
N GLY A 12 -1.32 5.77 -8.16
CA GLY A 12 -1.94 4.48 -7.83
C GLY A 12 -3.32 4.32 -8.50
N PRO A 13 -4.04 3.21 -8.22
CA PRO A 13 -5.32 2.90 -8.85
C PRO A 13 -6.36 4.02 -8.79
N ALA A 14 -6.47 4.71 -7.64
CA ALA A 14 -7.42 5.82 -7.47
C ALA A 14 -7.04 7.02 -8.34
N GLY A 15 -5.77 7.44 -8.28
CA GLY A 15 -5.27 8.56 -9.07
C GLY A 15 -5.37 8.33 -10.57
N LEU A 16 -4.99 7.13 -11.05
CA LEU A 16 -5.09 6.77 -12.47
C LEU A 16 -6.54 6.73 -12.96
N ALA A 17 -7.47 6.20 -12.15
CA ALA A 17 -8.89 6.16 -12.49
C ALA A 17 -9.50 7.58 -12.56
N ALA A 18 -9.13 8.45 -11.63
CA ALA A 18 -9.55 9.85 -11.63
C ALA A 18 -8.96 10.60 -12.83
N ALA A 19 -7.66 10.42 -13.11
CA ALA A 19 -6.97 11.05 -14.23
C ALA A 19 -7.65 10.73 -15.57
N GLU A 20 -7.98 9.45 -15.81
CA GLU A 20 -8.69 9.05 -17.02
C GLU A 20 -10.05 9.71 -17.13
N GLN A 21 -10.83 9.67 -16.07
CA GLN A 21 -12.20 10.19 -16.08
C GLN A 21 -12.22 11.72 -16.31
N LEU A 22 -11.32 12.46 -15.69
CA LEU A 22 -11.18 13.88 -15.85
C LEU A 22 -10.66 14.23 -17.25
N ARG A 23 -9.66 13.51 -17.77
CA ARG A 23 -9.13 13.71 -19.12
C ARG A 23 -10.21 13.48 -20.20
N LYS A 24 -11.03 12.45 -20.06
CA LYS A 24 -12.20 12.20 -20.94
C LYS A 24 -13.21 13.35 -20.93
N ASN A 25 -13.28 14.10 -19.84
CA ASN A 25 -14.11 15.31 -19.73
C ASN A 25 -13.41 16.59 -20.23
N GLY A 26 -12.20 16.47 -20.81
CA GLY A 26 -11.46 17.55 -21.47
C GLY A 26 -10.56 18.39 -20.57
N TYR A 27 -10.39 18.05 -19.29
CA TYR A 27 -9.51 18.75 -18.37
C TYR A 27 -8.02 18.47 -18.66
N LYS A 28 -7.15 19.43 -18.33
CA LYS A 28 -5.70 19.25 -18.32
C LYS A 28 -5.31 18.53 -17.02
N ILE A 29 -4.61 17.39 -17.12
CA ILE A 29 -4.30 16.56 -15.97
C ILE A 29 -2.80 16.42 -15.83
N THR A 30 -2.29 16.69 -14.62
CA THR A 30 -0.92 16.41 -14.23
C THR A 30 -0.96 15.48 -13.01
N VAL A 31 -0.31 14.32 -13.11
CA VAL A 31 -0.20 13.33 -12.03
C VAL A 31 1.23 13.39 -11.46
N TYR A 32 1.34 13.65 -10.17
CA TYR A 32 2.58 13.69 -9.41
C TYR A 32 2.75 12.40 -8.64
N ASP A 33 3.90 11.75 -8.74
CA ASP A 33 4.18 10.54 -7.97
C ASP A 33 5.64 10.50 -7.50
N ARG A 34 5.85 10.09 -6.26
CA ARG A 34 7.18 9.96 -5.65
C ARG A 34 8.02 8.82 -6.21
N TYR A 35 7.38 7.88 -6.89
CA TYR A 35 8.06 6.74 -7.51
C TYR A 35 8.44 7.02 -8.97
N ASP A 36 9.37 6.24 -9.47
CA ASP A 36 9.89 6.31 -10.84
C ASP A 36 8.91 5.75 -11.90
N ARG A 37 7.86 5.04 -11.47
CA ARG A 37 6.83 4.46 -12.34
C ARG A 37 5.44 4.66 -11.78
N ALA A 38 4.50 4.97 -12.67
CA ALA A 38 3.09 5.02 -12.33
C ALA A 38 2.51 3.61 -12.16
N GLY A 39 1.53 3.50 -11.27
CA GLY A 39 0.84 2.24 -10.95
C GLY A 39 0.70 1.99 -9.45
N GLY A 40 1.47 2.67 -8.61
CA GLY A 40 1.45 2.47 -7.15
C GLY A 40 1.65 0.99 -6.79
N LEU A 41 0.77 0.43 -5.97
CA LEU A 41 0.85 -0.99 -5.59
C LEU A 41 0.62 -1.96 -6.76
N LEU A 42 0.01 -1.55 -7.87
CA LEU A 42 -0.12 -2.39 -9.06
C LEU A 42 1.23 -2.73 -9.69
N ILE A 43 2.17 -1.79 -9.62
CA ILE A 43 3.51 -1.98 -10.20
C ILE A 43 4.50 -2.54 -9.18
N TYR A 44 4.48 -2.08 -7.92
CA TYR A 44 5.50 -2.41 -6.93
C TYR A 44 5.03 -3.31 -5.78
N GLY A 45 3.72 -3.39 -5.50
CA GLY A 45 3.17 -4.23 -4.42
C GLY A 45 2.76 -5.61 -4.89
N ILE A 46 1.78 -5.67 -5.80
CA ILE A 46 1.22 -6.93 -6.28
C ILE A 46 2.29 -7.70 -7.08
N PRO A 47 2.55 -8.99 -6.78
CA PRO A 47 3.54 -9.79 -7.51
C PRO A 47 3.17 -9.99 -8.99
N ASN A 48 4.20 -10.13 -9.85
CA ASN A 48 4.02 -10.30 -11.30
C ASN A 48 3.15 -11.51 -11.66
N PHE A 49 3.22 -12.60 -10.90
CA PHE A 49 2.41 -13.80 -11.15
C PHE A 49 0.90 -13.62 -10.86
N LYS A 50 0.51 -12.54 -10.15
CA LYS A 50 -0.89 -12.15 -9.92
C LYS A 50 -1.35 -11.06 -10.87
N LEU A 51 -0.45 -10.12 -11.20
CA LEU A 51 -0.71 -9.02 -12.12
C LEU A 51 0.56 -8.73 -12.95
N GLU A 52 0.55 -9.18 -14.18
CA GLU A 52 1.67 -8.97 -15.10
C GLU A 52 1.92 -7.48 -15.37
N LYS A 53 3.17 -7.05 -15.24
CA LYS A 53 3.54 -5.63 -15.24
C LYS A 53 3.31 -4.96 -16.61
N PHE A 54 3.32 -5.72 -17.69
CA PHE A 54 2.99 -5.17 -19.01
C PHE A 54 1.54 -4.65 -19.08
N VAL A 55 0.59 -5.24 -18.32
CA VAL A 55 -0.80 -4.77 -18.24
C VAL A 55 -0.86 -3.39 -17.61
N VAL A 56 -0.12 -3.19 -16.51
CA VAL A 56 -0.01 -1.90 -15.83
C VAL A 56 0.66 -0.86 -16.73
N LYS A 57 1.79 -1.25 -17.36
CA LYS A 57 2.52 -0.38 -18.29
C LYS A 57 1.64 0.03 -19.46
N ARG A 58 1.00 -0.91 -20.14
CA ARG A 58 0.06 -0.61 -21.25
C ARG A 58 -0.99 0.41 -20.84
N ARG A 59 -1.55 0.26 -19.62
CA ARG A 59 -2.57 1.16 -19.10
C ARG A 59 -2.03 2.57 -18.90
N THR A 60 -0.87 2.70 -18.28
CA THR A 60 -0.23 4.01 -18.04
C THR A 60 0.23 4.67 -19.36
N ASP A 61 0.71 3.90 -20.33
CA ASP A 61 1.09 4.42 -21.64
C ASP A 61 -0.13 5.00 -22.39
N LEU A 62 -1.27 4.30 -22.41
CA LEU A 62 -2.52 4.82 -22.98
C LEU A 62 -2.99 6.12 -22.31
N LEU A 63 -2.79 6.26 -20.99
CA LEU A 63 -3.11 7.50 -20.29
C LEU A 63 -2.17 8.64 -20.69
N LYS A 64 -0.88 8.37 -20.86
CA LYS A 64 0.10 9.36 -21.40
C LYS A 64 -0.25 9.78 -22.82
N GLU A 65 -0.55 8.83 -23.69
CA GLU A 65 -1.00 9.09 -25.07
C GLU A 65 -2.28 9.93 -25.15
N SER A 66 -3.17 9.81 -24.15
CA SER A 66 -4.37 10.64 -24.06
C SER A 66 -4.09 12.08 -23.65
N GLY A 67 -2.83 12.45 -23.36
CA GLY A 67 -2.40 13.80 -22.97
C GLY A 67 -2.40 14.04 -21.45
N ILE A 68 -2.34 12.99 -20.63
CA ILE A 68 -2.10 13.11 -19.19
C ILE A 68 -0.59 13.24 -18.97
N GLU A 69 -0.19 14.31 -18.29
CA GLU A 69 1.20 14.53 -17.89
C GLU A 69 1.51 13.75 -16.60
N PHE A 70 2.63 13.01 -16.58
CA PHE A 70 3.13 12.31 -15.40
C PHE A 70 4.47 12.90 -14.98
N ILE A 71 4.52 13.43 -13.73
CA ILE A 71 5.74 13.91 -13.08
C ILE A 71 6.10 12.90 -12.01
N GLN A 72 7.05 12.05 -12.32
CA GLN A 72 7.55 10.96 -11.47
C GLN A 72 8.81 11.39 -10.71
N ASN A 73 9.19 10.64 -9.66
CA ASN A 73 10.25 11.03 -8.72
C ASN A 73 10.00 12.42 -8.11
N PHE A 74 8.72 12.74 -7.87
CA PHE A 74 8.28 14.03 -7.34
C PHE A 74 7.51 13.80 -6.05
N GLU A 75 8.07 14.24 -4.95
CA GLU A 75 7.51 14.08 -3.61
C GLU A 75 6.93 15.40 -3.10
N VAL A 76 5.60 15.42 -2.96
CA VAL A 76 4.91 16.57 -2.37
C VAL A 76 5.27 16.70 -0.90
N GLY A 77 5.61 17.91 -0.47
CA GLY A 77 6.20 18.20 0.83
C GLY A 77 7.73 18.34 0.79
N LYS A 78 8.37 17.85 -0.28
CA LYS A 78 9.82 17.97 -0.50
C LYS A 78 10.15 18.79 -1.74
N ASP A 79 9.61 18.39 -2.90
CA ASP A 79 9.86 19.06 -4.18
C ASP A 79 8.91 20.23 -4.43
N SER A 80 7.73 20.20 -3.81
CA SER A 80 6.74 21.28 -3.82
C SER A 80 5.81 21.15 -2.63
N THR A 81 5.29 22.27 -2.13
CA THR A 81 4.24 22.26 -1.10
C THR A 81 2.87 22.00 -1.73
N LEU A 82 1.90 21.56 -0.90
CA LEU A 82 0.51 21.41 -1.34
C LEU A 82 -0.07 22.75 -1.80
N GLU A 83 0.28 23.85 -1.13
CA GLU A 83 -0.16 25.21 -1.48
C GLU A 83 0.37 25.66 -2.85
N GLN A 84 1.63 25.34 -3.18
CA GLN A 84 2.19 25.65 -4.49
C GLN A 84 1.45 24.89 -5.61
N LEU A 85 1.12 23.62 -5.39
CA LEU A 85 0.31 22.85 -6.34
C LEU A 85 -1.12 23.39 -6.45
N LYS A 86 -1.72 23.83 -5.34
CA LYS A 86 -3.04 24.50 -5.33
C LYS A 86 -3.05 25.79 -6.15
N LYS A 87 -1.95 26.53 -6.16
CA LYS A 87 -1.82 27.75 -7.03
C LYS A 87 -1.65 27.40 -8.50
N LYS A 88 -1.07 26.23 -8.80
CA LYS A 88 -0.80 25.76 -10.18
C LYS A 88 -2.04 25.13 -10.84
N HIS A 89 -2.96 24.57 -10.05
CA HIS A 89 -4.12 23.84 -10.54
C HIS A 89 -5.45 24.43 -10.03
N ASP A 90 -6.51 24.25 -10.79
CA ASP A 90 -7.87 24.69 -10.41
C ASP A 90 -8.51 23.81 -9.34
N ALA A 91 -8.07 22.55 -9.24
CA ALA A 91 -8.40 21.58 -8.19
C ALA A 91 -7.27 20.58 -7.99
N LEU A 92 -7.19 19.98 -6.79
CA LEU A 92 -6.24 18.92 -6.45
C LEU A 92 -6.98 17.67 -5.98
N LEU A 93 -6.41 16.50 -6.29
CA LEU A 93 -6.82 15.21 -5.74
C LEU A 93 -5.64 14.56 -5.00
N ILE A 94 -5.81 14.23 -3.74
CA ILE A 94 -4.86 13.43 -2.95
C ILE A 94 -5.26 11.96 -3.04
N ALA A 95 -4.42 11.14 -3.65
CA ALA A 95 -4.63 9.70 -3.89
C ALA A 95 -3.37 8.88 -3.59
N THR A 96 -2.69 9.23 -2.48
CA THR A 96 -1.37 8.72 -2.09
C THR A 96 -1.38 7.27 -1.60
N GLY A 97 -2.54 6.70 -1.28
CA GLY A 97 -2.62 5.38 -0.65
C GLY A 97 -2.17 5.38 0.82
N VAL A 98 -1.87 4.20 1.35
CA VAL A 98 -1.33 4.00 2.70
C VAL A 98 -0.08 3.14 2.62
N TYR A 99 1.06 3.65 3.11
CA TYR A 99 2.38 3.04 2.91
C TYR A 99 3.20 2.88 4.18
N LYS A 100 2.80 3.48 5.31
CA LYS A 100 3.50 3.33 6.58
C LYS A 100 3.32 1.91 7.09
N ALA A 101 4.34 1.08 6.99
CA ALA A 101 4.31 -0.28 7.50
C ALA A 101 4.05 -0.27 9.01
N ARG A 102 3.17 -1.15 9.48
CA ARG A 102 3.02 -1.40 10.90
C ARG A 102 4.22 -2.16 11.42
N GLU A 103 4.72 -1.72 12.55
CA GLU A 103 5.87 -2.31 13.20
C GLU A 103 5.44 -3.26 14.34
N ILE A 104 6.37 -4.11 14.72
CA ILE A 104 6.29 -4.94 15.91
C ILE A 104 7.52 -4.63 16.77
N ASP A 105 7.27 -4.16 17.98
CA ASP A 105 8.32 -3.83 18.94
C ASP A 105 8.56 -5.05 19.84
N LEU A 106 9.60 -5.81 19.50
CA LEU A 106 10.03 -7.01 20.22
C LEU A 106 11.54 -7.00 20.36
N PRO A 107 12.10 -7.69 21.37
CA PRO A 107 13.54 -7.89 21.46
C PRO A 107 14.12 -8.41 20.13
N GLY A 108 15.21 -7.80 19.67
CA GLY A 108 15.87 -8.14 18.41
C GLY A 108 15.21 -7.65 17.12
N SER A 109 14.22 -6.76 17.20
CA SER A 109 13.57 -6.19 16.00
C SER A 109 14.50 -5.36 15.12
N ASP A 110 15.66 -4.96 15.64
CA ASP A 110 16.72 -4.21 14.97
C ASP A 110 17.75 -5.08 14.25
N LEU A 111 17.66 -6.40 14.37
CA LEU A 111 18.54 -7.33 13.67
C LEU A 111 18.39 -7.19 12.14
N ASN A 112 19.52 -7.34 11.44
CA ASN A 112 19.51 -7.39 9.98
C ASN A 112 18.67 -8.56 9.45
N ASN A 113 18.20 -8.46 8.23
CA ASN A 113 17.35 -9.43 7.53
C ASN A 113 15.93 -9.56 8.11
N ILE A 114 15.43 -8.52 8.78
CA ILE A 114 14.03 -8.34 9.18
C ILE A 114 13.48 -7.15 8.38
N PHE A 115 12.57 -7.40 7.44
CA PHE A 115 12.13 -6.40 6.48
C PHE A 115 10.62 -6.16 6.51
N PRO A 116 10.16 -4.94 6.23
CA PRO A 116 8.78 -4.70 5.83
C PRO A 116 8.43 -5.46 4.54
N ALA A 117 7.19 -5.90 4.41
CA ALA A 117 6.72 -6.64 3.23
C ALA A 117 6.91 -5.85 1.93
N MET A 118 6.71 -4.53 1.95
CA MET A 118 6.84 -3.70 0.76
C MET A 118 8.28 -3.60 0.24
N ASP A 119 9.28 -3.63 1.11
CA ASP A 119 10.67 -3.62 0.69
C ASP A 119 11.00 -4.89 -0.10
N PHE A 120 10.56 -6.05 0.41
CA PHE A 120 10.73 -7.34 -0.24
C PHE A 120 9.97 -7.43 -1.58
N LEU A 121 8.69 -7.04 -1.60
CA LEU A 121 7.86 -7.09 -2.80
C LEU A 121 8.33 -6.08 -3.86
N THR A 122 8.70 -4.87 -3.45
CA THR A 122 9.22 -3.84 -4.37
C THR A 122 10.53 -4.29 -5.01
N ALA A 123 11.46 -4.83 -4.22
CA ALA A 123 12.72 -5.36 -4.74
C ALA A 123 12.48 -6.49 -5.75
N SER A 124 11.60 -7.43 -5.43
CA SER A 124 11.22 -8.54 -6.32
C SER A 124 10.57 -8.05 -7.62
N ASN A 125 9.62 -7.10 -7.53
CA ASN A 125 8.94 -6.54 -8.70
C ASN A 125 9.89 -5.71 -9.57
N LYS A 126 10.77 -4.89 -9.00
CA LYS A 126 11.80 -4.15 -9.74
C LYS A 126 12.75 -5.11 -10.46
N LYS A 127 13.18 -6.17 -9.79
CA LYS A 127 14.01 -7.20 -10.45
C LYS A 127 13.29 -7.86 -11.62
N GLY A 128 12.02 -8.19 -11.45
CA GLY A 128 11.17 -8.73 -12.52
C GLY A 128 10.93 -7.76 -13.69
N LEU A 129 11.07 -6.45 -13.46
CA LEU A 129 11.04 -5.40 -14.50
C LEU A 129 12.40 -5.20 -15.21
N GLY A 130 13.45 -5.91 -14.79
CA GLY A 130 14.80 -5.83 -15.36
C GLY A 130 15.69 -4.78 -14.71
N ASP A 131 15.29 -4.22 -13.58
CA ASP A 131 16.10 -3.23 -12.86
C ASP A 131 17.29 -3.88 -12.15
N GLN A 132 18.34 -3.11 -11.94
CA GLN A 132 19.40 -3.44 -10.99
C GLN A 132 18.90 -3.08 -9.57
N VAL A 133 18.86 -4.06 -8.67
CA VAL A 133 18.41 -3.89 -7.30
C VAL A 133 19.48 -4.44 -6.38
N GLU A 134 20.32 -3.57 -5.85
CA GLU A 134 21.50 -3.96 -5.06
C GLU A 134 21.17 -4.94 -3.93
N LEU A 135 20.16 -4.62 -3.11
CA LEU A 135 19.76 -5.48 -1.99
C LEU A 135 19.20 -6.85 -2.43
N PHE A 136 18.66 -6.95 -3.63
CA PHE A 136 18.23 -8.22 -4.21
C PHE A 136 19.42 -8.98 -4.80
N ASP A 137 20.26 -8.27 -5.58
CA ASP A 137 21.38 -8.86 -6.33
C ASP A 137 22.50 -9.36 -5.41
N ASN A 138 22.71 -8.72 -4.25
CA ASN A 138 23.65 -9.19 -3.21
C ASN A 138 23.02 -10.23 -2.26
N GLY A 139 21.78 -10.65 -2.49
CA GLY A 139 21.10 -11.69 -1.75
C GLY A 139 20.42 -11.23 -0.45
N ILE A 140 20.44 -9.97 -0.06
CA ILE A 140 19.83 -9.50 1.20
C ILE A 140 18.30 -9.61 1.13
N LEU A 141 17.67 -9.02 0.09
CA LEU A 141 16.23 -9.08 -0.19
C LEU A 141 15.85 -10.16 -1.21
N ASN A 142 16.56 -11.28 -1.22
CA ASN A 142 16.31 -12.42 -2.08
C ASN A 142 16.15 -13.68 -1.21
N ALA A 143 15.06 -14.41 -1.42
CA ALA A 143 14.72 -15.59 -0.63
C ALA A 143 15.45 -16.87 -1.07
N GLU A 144 16.21 -16.86 -2.18
CA GLU A 144 16.84 -18.04 -2.74
C GLU A 144 17.70 -18.79 -1.72
N GLY A 145 17.40 -20.08 -1.53
CA GLY A 145 18.13 -20.98 -0.64
C GLY A 145 17.98 -20.72 0.86
N LYS A 146 17.05 -19.84 1.27
CA LYS A 146 16.89 -19.38 2.66
C LYS A 146 15.67 -19.95 3.35
N ASP A 147 15.74 -20.02 4.67
CA ASP A 147 14.60 -20.27 5.54
C ASP A 147 13.88 -18.91 5.78
N VAL A 148 12.69 -18.75 5.20
CA VAL A 148 11.90 -17.50 5.20
C VAL A 148 10.72 -17.62 6.16
N VAL A 149 10.55 -16.64 7.03
CA VAL A 149 9.36 -16.52 7.89
C VAL A 149 8.62 -15.23 7.58
N VAL A 150 7.36 -15.34 7.19
CA VAL A 150 6.47 -14.19 6.97
C VAL A 150 5.51 -14.07 8.16
N ILE A 151 5.47 -12.90 8.78
CA ILE A 151 4.59 -12.61 9.92
C ILE A 151 3.40 -11.81 9.43
N GLY A 152 2.22 -12.41 9.47
CA GLY A 152 0.98 -11.75 9.05
C GLY A 152 -0.02 -12.71 8.41
N GLY A 153 -1.24 -12.24 8.17
CA GLY A 153 -2.33 -13.09 7.65
C GLY A 153 -3.20 -12.41 6.59
N GLY A 154 -2.78 -11.26 6.05
CA GLY A 154 -3.49 -10.57 4.97
C GLY A 154 -2.97 -10.97 3.58
N ASP A 155 -3.59 -10.43 2.53
CA ASP A 155 -3.17 -10.69 1.14
C ASP A 155 -1.71 -10.32 0.88
N THR A 156 -1.19 -9.28 1.55
CA THR A 156 0.24 -8.93 1.48
C THR A 156 1.14 -10.06 2.01
N ALA A 157 0.72 -10.75 3.07
CA ALA A 157 1.47 -11.91 3.57
C ALA A 157 1.46 -13.05 2.54
N MET A 158 0.30 -13.30 1.89
CA MET A 158 0.19 -14.29 0.82
C MET A 158 1.08 -13.93 -0.38
N ASP A 159 1.15 -12.66 -0.73
CA ASP A 159 2.06 -12.17 -1.76
C ASP A 159 3.53 -12.45 -1.40
N CYS A 160 3.92 -12.22 -0.15
CA CYS A 160 5.29 -12.46 0.32
C CYS A 160 5.65 -13.96 0.34
N VAL A 161 4.80 -14.83 0.91
CA VAL A 161 5.11 -16.26 0.98
C VAL A 161 5.19 -16.88 -0.40
N ARG A 162 4.24 -16.55 -1.30
CA ARG A 162 4.22 -17.08 -2.66
C ARG A 162 5.36 -16.54 -3.53
N THR A 163 5.77 -15.27 -3.30
CA THR A 163 6.97 -14.70 -3.92
C THR A 163 8.23 -15.43 -3.45
N SER A 164 8.34 -15.72 -2.16
CA SER A 164 9.49 -16.46 -1.59
C SER A 164 9.62 -17.87 -2.17
N ILE A 165 8.51 -18.58 -2.37
CA ILE A 165 8.50 -19.89 -3.06
C ILE A 165 9.06 -19.74 -4.49
N ARG A 166 8.62 -18.73 -5.23
CA ARG A 166 9.07 -18.47 -6.62
C ARG A 166 10.52 -18.02 -6.73
N GLN A 167 11.07 -17.51 -5.65
CA GLN A 167 12.49 -17.20 -5.53
C GLN A 167 13.33 -18.41 -5.08
N ASN A 168 12.74 -19.62 -5.06
CA ASN A 168 13.42 -20.86 -4.62
C ASN A 168 13.93 -20.80 -3.19
N ALA A 169 13.12 -20.27 -2.26
CA ALA A 169 13.40 -20.36 -0.84
C ALA A 169 13.55 -21.84 -0.41
N LYS A 170 14.44 -22.10 0.54
CA LYS A 170 14.64 -23.45 1.10
C LYS A 170 13.43 -23.91 1.91
N SER A 171 12.84 -23.01 2.68
CA SER A 171 11.56 -23.20 3.36
C SER A 171 10.83 -21.87 3.50
N VAL A 172 9.49 -21.91 3.49
CA VAL A 172 8.65 -20.73 3.69
C VAL A 172 7.60 -21.03 4.74
N LYS A 173 7.60 -20.26 5.83
CA LYS A 173 6.65 -20.37 6.91
C LYS A 173 5.85 -19.09 7.05
N CYS A 174 4.52 -19.21 7.21
CA CYS A 174 3.62 -18.13 7.50
C CYS A 174 3.19 -18.18 8.96
N LEU A 175 3.64 -17.22 9.77
CA LEU A 175 3.33 -17.14 11.19
C LEU A 175 2.11 -16.25 11.40
N TYR A 176 1.02 -16.83 11.90
CA TYR A 176 -0.22 -16.09 12.09
C TYR A 176 -0.86 -16.33 13.47
N ARG A 177 -1.21 -15.23 14.15
CA ARG A 177 -1.70 -15.23 15.54
C ARG A 177 -3.13 -15.74 15.74
N ARG A 178 -3.85 -16.10 14.67
CA ARG A 178 -5.19 -16.69 14.71
C ARG A 178 -5.21 -18.00 13.94
N ASP A 179 -6.37 -18.59 13.86
CA ASP A 179 -6.64 -19.79 13.06
C ASP A 179 -6.93 -19.43 11.58
N LYS A 180 -7.05 -20.46 10.75
CA LYS A 180 -7.33 -20.33 9.33
C LYS A 180 -8.67 -19.63 9.05
N GLU A 181 -9.69 -19.90 9.85
CA GLU A 181 -11.05 -19.35 9.69
C GLU A 181 -11.09 -17.83 9.93
N ASN A 182 -10.23 -17.33 10.82
CA ASN A 182 -10.11 -15.91 11.17
C ASN A 182 -9.03 -15.17 10.38
N MET A 183 -8.47 -15.78 9.33
CA MET A 183 -7.46 -15.15 8.49
C MET A 183 -8.10 -14.13 7.55
N PRO A 184 -7.61 -12.86 7.50
CA PRO A 184 -8.19 -11.82 6.65
C PRO A 184 -7.81 -11.97 5.16
N GLY A 185 -6.77 -12.74 4.85
CA GLY A 185 -6.37 -13.04 3.48
C GLY A 185 -7.43 -13.85 2.74
N SER A 186 -7.49 -13.71 1.44
CA SER A 186 -8.39 -14.47 0.59
C SER A 186 -8.19 -15.98 0.78
N ALA A 187 -9.25 -16.73 1.07
CA ALA A 187 -9.19 -18.18 1.25
C ALA A 187 -8.56 -18.90 0.04
N ARG A 188 -8.77 -18.37 -1.17
CA ARG A 188 -8.13 -18.87 -2.39
C ARG A 188 -6.62 -18.68 -2.38
N GLU A 189 -6.14 -17.52 -1.94
CA GLU A 189 -4.70 -17.24 -1.85
C GLU A 189 -4.01 -18.10 -0.79
N VAL A 190 -4.71 -18.38 0.32
CA VAL A 190 -4.23 -19.29 1.36
C VAL A 190 -4.10 -20.70 0.80
N ALA A 191 -5.15 -21.21 0.10
CA ALA A 191 -5.12 -22.53 -0.53
C ALA A 191 -3.99 -22.63 -1.57
N ASN A 192 -3.84 -21.62 -2.43
CA ASN A 192 -2.74 -21.59 -3.39
C ASN A 192 -1.35 -21.63 -2.69
N ALA A 193 -1.19 -20.91 -1.59
CA ALA A 193 0.06 -20.91 -0.84
C ALA A 193 0.36 -22.28 -0.21
N GLU A 194 -0.66 -22.96 0.34
CA GLU A 194 -0.54 -24.34 0.86
C GLU A 194 -0.13 -25.33 -0.25
N GLU A 195 -0.80 -25.26 -1.42
CA GLU A 195 -0.47 -26.09 -2.58
C GLU A 195 0.94 -25.84 -3.11
N GLU A 196 1.44 -24.61 -3.00
CA GLU A 196 2.81 -24.22 -3.38
C GLU A 196 3.88 -24.65 -2.33
N GLY A 197 3.46 -25.21 -1.19
CA GLY A 197 4.36 -25.76 -0.17
C GLY A 197 4.67 -24.79 0.98
N VAL A 198 3.90 -23.74 1.18
CA VAL A 198 4.01 -22.86 2.35
C VAL A 198 3.51 -23.59 3.59
N GLU A 199 4.31 -23.62 4.66
CA GLU A 199 3.92 -24.10 5.98
C GLU A 199 3.26 -22.99 6.79
N PHE A 200 1.98 -23.16 7.15
CA PHE A 200 1.27 -22.22 8.02
C PHE A 200 1.41 -22.63 9.49
N ILE A 201 1.90 -21.69 10.30
CA ILE A 201 2.00 -21.84 11.76
C ILE A 201 0.90 -20.99 12.39
N TRP A 202 -0.26 -21.62 12.53
CA TRP A 202 -1.46 -21.01 13.07
C TRP A 202 -1.37 -20.81 14.58
N LEU A 203 -2.18 -19.90 15.13
CA LEU A 203 -2.28 -19.65 16.57
C LEU A 203 -0.91 -19.44 17.20
N SER A 204 -0.09 -18.62 16.56
CA SER A 204 1.29 -18.40 16.98
C SER A 204 1.71 -16.95 16.73
N SER A 205 2.46 -16.39 17.66
CA SER A 205 3.00 -15.04 17.54
C SER A 205 4.48 -14.98 17.91
N PRO A 206 5.28 -14.13 17.26
CA PRO A 206 6.66 -13.94 17.65
C PRO A 206 6.72 -13.34 19.06
N LYS A 207 7.71 -13.74 19.83
CA LYS A 207 8.07 -13.21 21.15
C LYS A 207 9.38 -12.45 21.10
N GLU A 208 10.35 -12.97 20.37
CA GLU A 208 11.70 -12.43 20.30
C GLU A 208 12.38 -12.88 19.00
N PHE A 209 13.19 -11.99 18.44
CA PHE A 209 14.06 -12.27 17.30
C PHE A 209 15.50 -12.52 17.79
N ASN A 210 16.08 -13.65 17.44
CA ASN A 210 17.36 -14.08 17.97
C ASN A 210 18.44 -14.10 16.88
N GLY A 211 19.61 -13.59 17.22
CA GLY A 211 20.78 -13.57 16.34
C GLY A 211 21.88 -12.70 16.90
N THR A 212 23.01 -12.62 16.23
CA THR A 212 24.12 -11.76 16.64
C THR A 212 24.09 -10.42 15.89
N ASN A 213 24.15 -10.44 14.56
CA ASN A 213 24.05 -9.25 13.69
C ASN A 213 22.84 -9.33 12.77
N LYS A 214 22.40 -10.54 12.47
CA LYS A 214 21.25 -10.84 11.62
C LYS A 214 20.40 -11.90 12.30
N ILE A 215 19.15 -11.98 11.89
CA ILE A 215 18.21 -13.00 12.37
C ILE A 215 18.76 -14.42 12.12
N GLN A 216 18.57 -15.32 13.07
CA GLN A 216 18.91 -16.73 12.97
C GLN A 216 17.71 -17.61 13.33
N ASN A 217 16.94 -17.23 14.33
CA ASN A 217 15.70 -17.87 14.72
C ASN A 217 14.73 -16.88 15.39
N ILE A 218 13.48 -17.29 15.51
CA ILE A 218 12.42 -16.57 16.20
C ILE A 218 11.93 -17.43 17.34
N THR A 219 11.92 -16.90 18.55
CA THR A 219 11.16 -17.50 19.67
C THR A 219 9.68 -17.13 19.48
N VAL A 220 8.83 -18.13 19.48
CA VAL A 220 7.40 -18.02 19.18
C VAL A 220 6.58 -18.55 20.33
N ASN A 221 5.52 -17.81 20.71
CA ASN A 221 4.50 -18.25 21.64
C ASN A 221 3.34 -18.90 20.89
N GLN A 222 2.78 -19.99 21.43
CA GLN A 222 1.47 -20.45 21.04
C GLN A 222 0.39 -19.51 21.56
N ILE A 223 -0.64 -19.36 20.77
CA ILE A 223 -1.81 -18.49 21.05
C ILE A 223 -3.04 -19.36 21.27
N GLN A 224 -3.85 -19.02 22.23
CA GLN A 224 -5.24 -19.47 22.33
C GLN A 224 -6.19 -18.32 22.02
N LEU A 225 -7.34 -18.63 21.45
CA LEU A 225 -8.38 -17.62 21.23
C LEU A 225 -9.24 -17.49 22.46
N GLY A 226 -9.23 -16.31 23.07
CA GLY A 226 -10.08 -15.96 24.21
C GLY A 226 -11.57 -15.98 23.89
N LYS A 227 -12.38 -15.51 24.81
CA LYS A 227 -13.84 -15.37 24.60
C LYS A 227 -14.12 -14.33 23.49
N PRO A 228 -15.19 -14.50 22.70
CA PRO A 228 -15.60 -13.50 21.73
C PRO A 228 -16.00 -12.20 22.43
N ASP A 229 -15.60 -11.06 21.87
CA ASP A 229 -16.08 -9.74 22.26
C ASP A 229 -17.49 -9.47 21.68
N ASP A 230 -18.05 -8.29 21.96
CA ASP A 230 -19.41 -7.89 21.52
C ASP A 230 -19.56 -7.91 19.97
N SER A 231 -18.48 -7.88 19.22
CA SER A 231 -18.45 -8.03 17.77
C SER A 231 -18.30 -9.49 17.30
N GLY A 232 -18.25 -10.44 18.23
CA GLY A 232 -18.00 -11.86 17.95
C GLY A 232 -16.52 -12.20 17.72
N ARG A 233 -15.62 -11.22 17.86
CA ARG A 233 -14.18 -11.38 17.58
C ARG A 233 -13.46 -11.90 18.81
N ARG A 234 -12.72 -12.99 18.66
CA ARG A 234 -11.89 -13.57 19.72
C ARG A 234 -10.52 -12.91 19.78
N ARG A 235 -10.09 -12.48 20.96
CA ARG A 235 -8.76 -11.92 21.16
C ARG A 235 -7.71 -13.04 21.23
N PRO A 236 -6.57 -12.90 20.56
CA PRO A 236 -5.42 -13.78 20.75
C PRO A 236 -4.83 -13.58 22.15
N GLU A 237 -4.65 -14.66 22.90
CA GLU A 237 -4.03 -14.69 24.22
C GLU A 237 -2.84 -15.63 24.19
N VAL A 238 -1.72 -15.22 24.80
CA VAL A 238 -0.52 -16.07 24.87
C VAL A 238 -0.79 -17.25 25.81
N LYS A 239 -0.49 -18.45 25.36
CA LYS A 239 -0.56 -19.64 26.18
C LYS A 239 0.76 -19.76 26.98
N ASN A 240 0.67 -19.88 28.30
CA ASN A 240 1.84 -20.02 29.17
C ASN A 240 2.66 -21.27 28.83
N ASP A 241 3.98 -21.19 29.01
CA ASP A 241 4.94 -22.29 28.85
C ASP A 241 4.83 -23.02 27.49
N SER A 242 4.55 -22.26 26.43
CA SER A 242 4.28 -22.80 25.09
C SER A 242 5.28 -22.33 24.04
N GLU A 243 6.45 -21.89 24.46
CA GLU A 243 7.46 -21.31 23.58
C GLU A 243 8.15 -22.40 22.73
N PHE A 244 8.45 -22.05 21.50
CA PHE A 244 9.24 -22.87 20.58
C PHE A 244 10.04 -21.98 19.63
N GLU A 245 11.05 -22.56 18.99
CA GLU A 245 11.90 -21.80 18.05
C GLU A 245 11.61 -22.15 16.60
N ILE A 246 11.71 -21.14 15.74
CA ILE A 246 11.62 -21.27 14.29
C ILE A 246 12.89 -20.70 13.69
N LYS A 247 13.61 -21.49 12.90
CA LYS A 247 14.76 -21.01 12.14
C LYS A 247 14.33 -20.01 11.08
N ALA A 248 15.08 -18.91 10.94
CA ALA A 248 14.85 -17.89 9.94
C ALA A 248 16.17 -17.26 9.48
N ASP A 249 16.38 -17.22 8.17
CA ASP A 249 17.45 -16.42 7.54
C ASP A 249 16.93 -15.06 7.08
N ILE A 250 15.62 -14.96 6.82
CA ILE A 250 14.88 -13.74 6.51
C ILE A 250 13.54 -13.75 7.24
N VAL A 251 13.18 -12.62 7.81
CA VAL A 251 11.84 -12.34 8.36
C VAL A 251 11.19 -11.22 7.56
N ILE A 252 9.94 -11.42 7.15
CA ILE A 252 9.15 -10.43 6.42
C ILE A 252 7.93 -10.05 7.26
N LYS A 253 7.85 -8.78 7.67
CA LYS A 253 6.74 -8.23 8.45
C LYS A 253 5.62 -7.78 7.53
N ALA A 254 4.52 -8.53 7.45
CA ALA A 254 3.33 -8.25 6.65
C ALA A 254 2.13 -7.92 7.55
N LEU A 255 2.30 -6.94 8.45
CA LEU A 255 1.40 -6.60 9.54
C LEU A 255 0.29 -5.61 9.13
N GLY A 256 0.29 -5.18 7.86
CA GLY A 256 -0.58 -4.15 7.33
C GLY A 256 0.06 -2.76 7.33
N PHE A 257 -0.73 -1.76 6.96
CA PHE A 257 -0.25 -0.40 6.74
C PHE A 257 -1.16 0.60 7.44
N ASP A 258 -0.56 1.71 7.83
CA ASP A 258 -1.24 2.90 8.31
C ASP A 258 -0.99 4.08 7.35
N PRO A 259 -1.83 5.11 7.35
CA PRO A 259 -1.56 6.34 6.64
C PRO A 259 -0.27 7.01 7.13
N GLU A 260 0.43 7.65 6.21
CA GLU A 260 1.50 8.58 6.56
C GLU A 260 0.91 9.86 7.15
N ASP A 261 1.67 10.60 7.94
CA ASP A 261 1.24 11.88 8.53
C ASP A 261 1.25 12.99 7.45
N LEU A 262 0.25 12.98 6.59
CA LEU A 262 0.16 13.92 5.47
C LEU A 262 0.05 15.39 5.89
N PRO A 263 -0.65 15.78 6.98
CA PRO A 263 -0.61 17.16 7.45
C PRO A 263 0.81 17.68 7.69
N THR A 264 1.68 16.86 8.29
CA THR A 264 3.09 17.20 8.51
C THR A 264 3.90 17.13 7.23
N ILE A 265 3.75 16.07 6.42
CA ILE A 265 4.50 15.88 5.17
C ILE A 265 4.20 16.99 4.16
N PHE A 266 2.95 17.43 4.05
CA PHE A 266 2.52 18.45 3.09
C PHE A 266 2.66 19.88 3.62
N ASP A 267 3.16 20.06 4.86
CA ASP A 267 3.22 21.34 5.56
C ASP A 267 1.85 22.07 5.57
N THR A 268 0.80 21.30 5.89
CA THR A 268 -0.59 21.77 5.85
C THR A 268 -1.34 21.21 7.06
N GLN A 269 -1.11 21.85 8.23
CA GLN A 269 -1.65 21.38 9.51
C GLN A 269 -3.18 21.48 9.59
N GLU A 270 -3.79 22.33 8.72
CA GLU A 270 -5.24 22.48 8.62
C GLU A 270 -5.93 21.29 7.95
N LEU A 271 -5.20 20.43 7.23
CA LEU A 271 -5.78 19.24 6.59
C LEU A 271 -6.30 18.27 7.66
N GLU A 272 -7.61 18.11 7.72
CA GLU A 272 -8.23 17.26 8.72
C GLU A 272 -8.04 15.77 8.43
N VAL A 273 -7.60 15.06 9.47
CA VAL A 273 -7.47 13.60 9.45
C VAL A 273 -8.31 12.95 10.56
N SER A 274 -8.62 11.67 10.39
CA SER A 274 -9.28 10.87 11.40
C SER A 274 -8.28 10.47 12.50
N LYS A 275 -8.78 9.87 13.57
CA LYS A 275 -7.93 9.30 14.64
C LYS A 275 -6.98 8.19 14.15
N TRP A 276 -7.19 7.67 12.96
CA TRP A 276 -6.33 6.66 12.32
C TRP A 276 -5.38 7.25 11.28
N GLY A 277 -5.37 8.58 11.09
CA GLY A 277 -4.53 9.27 10.13
C GLY A 277 -5.08 9.33 8.69
N THR A 278 -6.25 8.74 8.40
CA THR A 278 -6.89 8.89 7.08
C THR A 278 -7.47 10.28 6.89
N ILE A 279 -7.38 10.83 5.68
CA ILE A 279 -7.96 12.14 5.36
C ILE A 279 -9.48 12.09 5.53
N LYS A 280 -10.03 13.08 6.21
CA LYS A 280 -11.47 13.28 6.27
C LYS A 280 -11.96 14.00 5.00
N THR A 281 -13.04 13.49 4.44
CA THR A 281 -13.72 14.09 3.29
C THR A 281 -15.20 14.19 3.56
N ASP A 282 -15.86 15.13 2.92
CA ASP A 282 -17.30 15.10 2.80
C ASP A 282 -17.73 13.84 2.04
N PHE A 283 -18.77 13.18 2.51
CA PHE A 283 -19.17 11.86 2.00
C PHE A 283 -19.71 11.94 0.56
N ASP A 284 -20.42 13.02 0.23
CA ASP A 284 -21.10 13.18 -1.07
C ASP A 284 -20.17 13.77 -2.13
N THR A 285 -19.24 14.64 -1.71
CA THR A 285 -18.38 15.41 -2.62
C THR A 285 -16.96 14.92 -2.67
N MET A 286 -16.52 14.13 -1.68
CA MET A 286 -15.10 13.70 -1.50
C MET A 286 -14.13 14.89 -1.36
N GLU A 287 -14.64 16.10 -1.14
CA GLU A 287 -13.83 17.28 -0.85
C GLU A 287 -13.34 17.23 0.59
N THR A 288 -12.11 17.63 0.82
CA THR A 288 -11.56 17.78 2.17
C THR A 288 -12.10 19.06 2.83
N ASN A 289 -11.68 19.34 4.05
CA ASN A 289 -11.97 20.65 4.66
C ASN A 289 -11.26 21.84 3.97
N LEU A 290 -10.36 21.59 3.01
CA LEU A 290 -9.64 22.58 2.23
C LEU A 290 -10.30 22.74 0.86
N GLU A 291 -10.85 23.93 0.56
CA GLU A 291 -11.57 24.20 -0.68
C GLU A 291 -10.75 23.83 -1.93
N GLY A 292 -11.37 23.08 -2.83
CA GLY A 292 -10.78 22.64 -4.10
C GLY A 292 -9.76 21.51 -3.95
N ILE A 293 -9.63 20.93 -2.75
CA ILE A 293 -8.78 19.78 -2.48
C ILE A 293 -9.65 18.57 -2.13
N PHE A 294 -9.52 17.51 -2.91
CA PHE A 294 -10.25 16.25 -2.80
C PHE A 294 -9.31 15.13 -2.36
N ALA A 295 -9.87 14.05 -1.81
CA ALA A 295 -9.08 12.86 -1.51
C ALA A 295 -9.86 11.59 -1.86
N ALA A 296 -9.14 10.54 -2.29
CA ALA A 296 -9.74 9.28 -2.70
C ALA A 296 -8.82 8.07 -2.51
N GLY A 297 -9.42 6.88 -2.42
CA GLY A 297 -8.71 5.62 -2.26
C GLY A 297 -8.30 5.35 -0.81
N ASP A 298 -7.23 4.57 -0.63
CA ASP A 298 -6.85 4.06 0.68
C ASP A 298 -6.48 5.17 1.68
N ILE A 299 -6.05 6.35 1.23
CA ILE A 299 -5.76 7.47 2.13
C ILE A 299 -7.01 8.00 2.84
N VAL A 300 -8.19 7.75 2.30
CA VAL A 300 -9.49 8.07 2.91
C VAL A 300 -10.09 6.86 3.61
N ARG A 301 -10.10 5.73 2.93
CA ARG A 301 -10.77 4.49 3.34
C ARG A 301 -9.96 3.64 4.31
N GLY A 302 -8.64 3.77 4.35
CA GLY A 302 -7.70 2.79 4.87
C GLY A 302 -7.36 1.73 3.81
N ALA A 303 -6.39 0.85 4.10
CA ALA A 303 -5.96 -0.21 3.19
C ALA A 303 -7.15 -1.06 2.73
N SER A 304 -7.36 -1.16 1.41
CA SER A 304 -8.53 -1.80 0.82
C SER A 304 -8.22 -2.44 -0.54
N LEU A 305 -9.26 -2.94 -1.21
CA LEU A 305 -9.12 -3.58 -2.52
C LEU A 305 -8.94 -2.55 -3.64
N VAL A 306 -8.17 -2.92 -4.67
CA VAL A 306 -7.94 -2.10 -5.87
C VAL A 306 -9.24 -1.62 -6.52
N VAL A 307 -10.27 -2.45 -6.54
CA VAL A 307 -11.57 -2.10 -7.13
C VAL A 307 -12.25 -0.94 -6.41
N TRP A 308 -12.09 -0.83 -5.08
CA TRP A 308 -12.61 0.30 -4.32
C TRP A 308 -11.80 1.57 -4.58
N ALA A 309 -10.48 1.48 -4.67
CA ALA A 309 -9.65 2.62 -5.03
C ALA A 309 -10.01 3.17 -6.42
N ILE A 310 -10.24 2.29 -7.42
CA ILE A 310 -10.70 2.70 -8.76
C ILE A 310 -12.07 3.38 -8.69
N LYS A 311 -13.03 2.82 -7.93
CA LYS A 311 -14.34 3.42 -7.73
C LYS A 311 -14.23 4.80 -7.11
N ASP A 312 -13.50 4.92 -6.01
CA ASP A 312 -13.31 6.19 -5.29
C ASP A 312 -12.64 7.25 -6.19
N GLY A 313 -11.66 6.86 -7.01
CA GLY A 313 -11.04 7.76 -7.98
C GLY A 313 -12.03 8.29 -9.03
N ARG A 314 -12.94 7.44 -9.52
CA ARG A 314 -13.99 7.87 -10.45
C ARG A 314 -15.02 8.77 -9.80
N ASP A 315 -15.40 8.48 -8.56
CA ASP A 315 -16.37 9.30 -7.81
C ASP A 315 -15.77 10.67 -7.49
N ALA A 316 -14.51 10.74 -7.06
CA ALA A 316 -13.79 11.98 -6.86
C ALA A 316 -13.67 12.80 -8.16
N ALA A 317 -13.40 12.16 -9.29
CA ALA A 317 -13.35 12.83 -10.59
C ALA A 317 -14.69 13.48 -10.94
N ASN A 318 -15.82 12.80 -10.68
CA ASN A 318 -17.14 13.36 -10.90
C ASN A 318 -17.42 14.56 -9.97
N SER A 319 -16.98 14.51 -8.74
CA SER A 319 -17.10 15.61 -7.77
C SER A 319 -16.23 16.81 -8.15
N ILE A 320 -14.98 16.58 -8.54
CA ILE A 320 -14.09 17.62 -9.06
C ILE A 320 -14.70 18.30 -10.29
N LYS A 321 -15.26 17.52 -11.22
CA LYS A 321 -15.96 18.05 -12.39
C LYS A 321 -17.07 19.03 -11.98
N LYS A 322 -17.96 18.63 -11.06
CA LYS A 322 -19.06 19.45 -10.57
C LYS A 322 -18.55 20.75 -9.90
N TYR A 323 -17.49 20.64 -9.10
CA TYR A 323 -16.85 21.78 -8.46
C TYR A 323 -16.32 22.79 -9.49
N LEU A 324 -15.58 22.33 -10.50
CA LEU A 324 -15.00 23.18 -11.52
C LEU A 324 -16.06 23.83 -12.42
N GLU A 325 -17.13 23.12 -12.76
CA GLU A 325 -18.26 23.66 -13.52
C GLU A 325 -18.97 24.77 -12.74
N LYS A 326 -19.21 24.57 -11.43
CA LYS A 326 -19.80 25.59 -10.55
C LYS A 326 -18.91 26.84 -10.43
N LYS A 327 -17.59 26.65 -10.27
CA LYS A 327 -16.60 27.73 -10.19
C LYS A 327 -16.60 28.58 -11.46
N GLN A 328 -16.65 27.94 -12.63
CA GLN A 328 -16.71 28.63 -13.92
C GLN A 328 -17.99 29.47 -14.08
N ILE A 329 -19.17 28.94 -13.70
CA ILE A 329 -20.45 29.65 -13.76
C ILE A 329 -20.39 30.89 -12.87
N ASN A 330 -19.82 30.81 -11.68
CA ASN A 330 -19.72 31.94 -10.76
C ASN A 330 -18.77 33.04 -11.31
N GLN A 331 -17.65 32.66 -11.92
CA GLN A 331 -16.75 33.63 -12.57
C GLN A 331 -17.42 34.37 -13.74
N THR A 332 -18.22 33.67 -14.55
CA THR A 332 -18.93 34.27 -15.70
C THR A 332 -20.05 35.19 -15.26
N LYS A 333 -20.63 35.04 -14.05
CA LYS A 333 -21.66 35.91 -13.52
C LYS A 333 -21.12 37.20 -12.89
N VAL A 334 -19.84 37.26 -12.58
CA VAL A 334 -19.16 38.40 -11.93
C VAL A 334 -18.41 39.27 -12.96
N ALA A 335 -18.13 38.75 -14.15
CA ALA A 335 -17.55 39.45 -15.29
C ALA A 335 -18.66 40.07 -16.16
#